data_008a4c3e6f066b5e4e150c8f2224dc17
#
_entry.id   008a4c3e6f066b5e4e150c8f2224dc17
#
_cell.length_a   1.000
_cell.length_b   1.000
_cell.length_c   1.000
_cell.angle_alpha   90.00
_cell.angle_beta   90.00
_cell.angle_gamma   90.00
#
_symmetry.space_group_name_H-M   'P 1'
#
loop_
_entity.id
_entity.type
_entity.pdbx_description
1 polymer ?
#
loop_
_entity_poly.entity_id
_entity_poly.type
_entity_poly.pdbx_seq_one_letter_code
_entity_poly.pdbx_strand_id
1 'polypeptide(L)'
;QKKLKTLMQEQMGDFFRAELENAFGPDMHTAQMLIDEKLVRSLRLLDGQWEEIETENFHEGEHNGAHFSAANVRLNHVYERGAPQDGLETCRDMVFKGIVLRLEMRYPAAESVLVGARTEDSPRGIATGNEEFDRCFCVAAEHEQYAKSVFTPLLTAKILEFCRSIDGQLLAFCLNGSTLSMAIETDY
;
A
#
# COMPACT_ATOMS: atom_id res chain seq x y z
N GLN A 1 -12.00 20.15 9.73
CA GLN A 1 -11.12 19.01 9.44
C GLN A 1 -11.45 17.77 10.33
N LYS A 2 -11.59 17.91 11.65
CA LYS A 2 -11.98 16.80 12.54
C LYS A 2 -13.31 16.13 12.16
N LYS A 3 -14.32 16.89 11.75
CA LYS A 3 -15.64 16.36 11.34
C LYS A 3 -15.60 15.51 10.07
N LEU A 4 -14.75 15.85 9.09
CA LEU A 4 -14.61 15.08 7.86
C LEU A 4 -13.90 13.74 8.11
N LYS A 5 -12.88 13.73 8.98
CA LYS A 5 -12.13 12.54 9.40
C LYS A 5 -13.04 11.52 10.08
N THR A 6 -13.86 11.99 11.04
CA THR A 6 -14.83 11.14 11.75
C THR A 6 -15.91 10.62 10.80
N LEU A 7 -16.42 11.45 9.88
CA LEU A 7 -17.46 11.06 8.94
C LEU A 7 -16.96 10.02 7.92
N MET A 8 -15.72 10.14 7.43
CA MET A 8 -15.14 9.16 6.50
C MET A 8 -14.81 7.84 7.22
N GLN A 9 -14.32 7.89 8.45
CA GLN A 9 -14.06 6.68 9.24
C GLN A 9 -15.35 5.95 9.63
N GLU A 10 -16.39 6.68 10.05
CA GLU A 10 -17.70 6.11 10.37
C GLU A 10 -18.40 5.60 9.12
N GLN A 11 -18.46 6.39 8.05
CA GLN A 11 -19.13 5.98 6.80
C GLN A 11 -18.40 4.83 6.09
N MET A 12 -17.06 4.82 6.06
CA MET A 12 -16.32 3.67 5.52
C MET A 12 -16.48 2.44 6.43
N GLY A 13 -16.37 2.59 7.74
CA GLY A 13 -16.53 1.50 8.70
C GLY A 13 -17.93 0.89 8.67
N ASP A 14 -18.97 1.73 8.65
CA ASP A 14 -20.37 1.28 8.64
C ASP A 14 -20.78 0.75 7.26
N PHE A 15 -20.33 1.39 6.18
CA PHE A 15 -20.58 0.92 4.81
C PHE A 15 -19.92 -0.44 4.58
N PHE A 16 -18.64 -0.60 4.93
CA PHE A 16 -17.95 -1.88 4.80
C PHE A 16 -18.53 -2.97 5.70
N ARG A 17 -18.90 -2.64 6.94
CA ARG A 17 -19.53 -3.62 7.84
C ARG A 17 -20.90 -4.07 7.34
N ALA A 18 -21.75 -3.15 6.89
CA ALA A 18 -23.08 -3.47 6.37
C ALA A 18 -23.01 -4.28 5.06
N GLU A 19 -22.09 -3.96 4.14
CA GLU A 19 -21.90 -4.70 2.90
C GLU A 19 -21.29 -6.09 3.17
N LEU A 20 -20.35 -6.22 4.10
CA LEU A 20 -19.78 -7.51 4.50
C LEU A 20 -20.82 -8.42 5.19
N GLU A 21 -21.64 -7.88 6.10
CA GLU A 21 -22.69 -8.65 6.77
C GLU A 21 -23.81 -9.07 5.81
N ASN A 22 -24.10 -8.28 4.77
CA ASN A 22 -25.13 -8.61 3.77
C ASN A 22 -24.63 -9.52 2.65
N ALA A 23 -23.36 -9.40 2.26
CA ALA A 23 -22.79 -10.18 1.15
C ALA A 23 -22.28 -11.56 1.58
N PHE A 24 -21.83 -11.68 2.80
CA PHE A 24 -21.15 -12.88 3.31
C PHE A 24 -21.81 -13.30 4.62
N GLY A 25 -22.75 -14.24 4.57
CA GLY A 25 -23.21 -14.91 5.78
C GLY A 25 -22.02 -15.53 6.55
N PRO A 26 -22.22 -15.99 7.82
CA PRO A 26 -21.15 -16.30 8.78
C PRO A 26 -20.19 -17.44 8.39
N ASP A 27 -20.28 -18.03 7.20
CA ASP A 27 -19.59 -19.27 6.81
C ASP A 27 -18.87 -19.22 5.44
N MET A 28 -18.26 -18.10 5.04
CA MET A 28 -17.44 -18.11 3.83
C MET A 28 -15.94 -18.07 4.10
N HIS A 29 -15.32 -19.25 4.17
CA HIS A 29 -13.91 -19.45 3.86
C HIS A 29 -13.69 -19.42 2.33
N THR A 30 -13.86 -18.28 1.72
CA THR A 30 -13.34 -18.03 0.36
C THR A 30 -11.85 -17.77 0.45
N ALA A 31 -11.11 -18.11 -0.60
CA ALA A 31 -9.67 -17.88 -0.69
C ALA A 31 -9.37 -16.41 -0.31
N GLN A 32 -8.90 -16.20 0.91
CA GLN A 32 -8.65 -14.89 1.48
C GLN A 32 -7.67 -14.14 0.58
N MET A 33 -8.06 -12.97 0.12
CA MET A 33 -7.14 -12.01 -0.51
C MET A 33 -6.26 -11.41 0.58
N LEU A 34 -5.39 -12.24 1.16
CA LEU A 34 -4.56 -11.89 2.30
C LEU A 34 -3.63 -10.72 1.96
N ILE A 35 -3.53 -9.79 2.89
CA ILE A 35 -2.41 -8.85 2.97
C ILE A 35 -1.33 -9.55 3.77
N ASP A 36 -0.55 -10.36 3.07
CA ASP A 36 0.53 -11.16 3.63
C ASP A 36 1.89 -10.46 3.50
N GLU A 37 2.88 -11.03 4.16
CA GLU A 37 4.26 -10.55 4.10
C GLU A 37 4.79 -10.45 2.66
N LYS A 38 4.44 -11.40 1.79
CA LYS A 38 4.88 -11.42 0.39
C LYS A 38 4.35 -10.22 -0.39
N LEU A 39 3.07 -9.87 -0.18
CA LEU A 39 2.47 -8.68 -0.79
C LEU A 39 3.14 -7.41 -0.30
N VAL A 40 3.35 -7.28 1.03
CA VAL A 40 3.97 -6.09 1.62
C VAL A 40 5.43 -5.94 1.15
N ARG A 41 6.18 -7.06 1.05
CA ARG A 41 7.55 -7.04 0.48
C ARG A 41 7.59 -6.64 -0.99
N SER A 42 6.54 -6.93 -1.77
CA SER A 42 6.47 -6.51 -3.18
C SER A 42 6.41 -4.98 -3.35
N LEU A 43 5.95 -4.25 -2.34
CA LEU A 43 5.90 -2.79 -2.30
C LEU A 43 7.27 -2.16 -2.02
N ARG A 44 8.28 -2.96 -1.66
CA ARG A 44 9.65 -2.53 -1.31
C ARG A 44 9.69 -1.34 -0.35
N LEU A 45 8.77 -1.32 0.60
CA LEU A 45 8.77 -0.30 1.65
C LEU A 45 10.09 -0.38 2.41
N LEU A 46 10.76 0.77 2.59
CA LEU A 46 12.01 0.92 3.34
C LEU A 46 13.11 -0.04 2.85
N ASP A 47 13.14 -0.33 1.54
CA ASP A 47 14.05 -1.31 0.93
C ASP A 47 14.04 -2.69 1.60
N GLY A 48 12.92 -3.03 2.27
CA GLY A 48 12.75 -4.31 2.98
C GLY A 48 13.47 -4.40 4.32
N GLN A 49 13.92 -3.29 4.89
CA GLN A 49 14.61 -3.23 6.18
C GLN A 49 13.61 -3.33 7.35
N TRP A 50 12.91 -4.43 7.43
CA TRP A 50 12.02 -4.77 8.53
C TRP A 50 11.92 -6.31 8.65
N GLU A 51 11.71 -6.81 9.86
CA GLU A 51 11.69 -8.23 10.18
C GLU A 51 10.33 -8.71 10.66
N GLU A 52 9.55 -7.85 11.31
CA GLU A 52 8.23 -8.19 11.82
C GLU A 52 7.13 -7.40 11.11
N ILE A 53 6.02 -8.09 10.84
CA ILE A 53 4.78 -7.51 10.31
C ILE A 53 3.64 -7.82 11.28
N GLU A 54 2.88 -6.79 11.62
CA GLU A 54 1.61 -6.91 12.35
C GLU A 54 0.50 -6.42 11.44
N THR A 55 -0.58 -7.19 11.35
CA THR A 55 -1.74 -6.87 10.52
C THR A 55 -3.00 -6.87 11.38
N GLU A 56 -3.74 -5.75 11.33
CA GLU A 56 -4.98 -5.55 12.09
C GLU A 56 -6.08 -5.02 11.18
N ASN A 57 -7.34 -5.12 11.61
CA ASN A 57 -8.49 -4.52 10.93
C ASN A 57 -8.56 -4.88 9.44
N PHE A 58 -8.45 -6.18 9.15
CA PHE A 58 -8.58 -6.67 7.79
C PHE A 58 -10.02 -6.49 7.29
N HIS A 59 -10.14 -5.92 6.09
CA HIS A 59 -11.40 -5.71 5.37
C HIS A 59 -11.25 -6.20 3.94
N GLU A 60 -12.27 -6.84 3.42
CA GLU A 60 -12.37 -7.14 1.99
C GLU A 60 -13.77 -6.83 1.48
N GLY A 61 -13.89 -6.58 0.19
CA GLY A 61 -15.15 -6.25 -0.43
C GLY A 61 -15.05 -6.11 -1.94
N GLU A 62 -16.13 -5.63 -2.52
CA GLU A 62 -16.23 -5.33 -3.94
C GLU A 62 -16.73 -3.91 -4.13
N HIS A 63 -16.11 -3.16 -5.02
CA HIS A 63 -16.56 -1.83 -5.41
C HIS A 63 -16.48 -1.67 -6.93
N ASN A 64 -17.63 -1.36 -7.57
CA ASN A 64 -17.74 -1.24 -9.04
C ASN A 64 -17.22 -2.48 -9.81
N GLY A 65 -17.41 -3.68 -9.27
CA GLY A 65 -16.96 -4.93 -9.87
C GLY A 65 -15.46 -5.21 -9.70
N ALA A 66 -14.77 -4.46 -8.86
CA ALA A 66 -13.39 -4.71 -8.50
C ALA A 66 -13.32 -5.21 -7.04
N HIS A 67 -12.76 -6.39 -6.84
CA HIS A 67 -12.49 -6.90 -5.50
C HIS A 67 -11.32 -6.16 -4.87
N PHE A 68 -11.43 -5.86 -3.59
CA PHE A 68 -10.36 -5.25 -2.83
C PHE A 68 -10.21 -5.88 -1.45
N SER A 69 -9.02 -5.75 -0.88
CA SER A 69 -8.76 -5.98 0.53
C SER A 69 -7.89 -4.86 1.09
N ALA A 70 -8.08 -4.55 2.35
CA ALA A 70 -7.32 -3.53 3.06
C ALA A 70 -7.05 -4.00 4.49
N ALA A 71 -5.91 -3.60 5.04
CA ALA A 71 -5.60 -3.82 6.45
C ALA A 71 -4.72 -2.70 6.99
N ASN A 72 -4.80 -2.47 8.29
CA ASN A 72 -3.79 -1.72 9.01
C ASN A 72 -2.55 -2.61 9.14
N VAL A 73 -1.41 -2.08 8.74
CA VAL A 73 -0.12 -2.78 8.77
C VAL A 73 0.87 -1.96 9.58
N ARG A 74 1.61 -2.65 10.46
CA ARG A 74 2.76 -2.11 11.16
C ARG A 74 3.97 -2.96 10.82
N LEU A 75 5.07 -2.30 10.46
CA LEU A 75 6.35 -2.95 10.19
C LEU A 75 7.35 -2.52 11.25
N ASN A 76 8.07 -3.49 11.81
CA ASN A 76 9.07 -3.25 12.84
C ASN A 76 10.44 -3.74 12.37
N HIS A 77 11.46 -2.91 12.60
CA HIS A 77 12.84 -3.33 12.57
C HIS A 77 13.20 -3.92 13.92
N VAL A 78 13.75 -5.14 13.92
CA VAL A 78 14.10 -5.88 15.14
C VAL A 78 15.61 -5.99 15.24
N TYR A 79 16.15 -5.58 16.37
CA TYR A 79 17.59 -5.67 16.63
C TYR A 79 17.88 -6.02 18.08
N GLU A 80 19.08 -6.55 18.32
CA GLU A 80 19.54 -6.87 19.66
C GLU A 80 20.44 -5.75 20.19
N ARG A 81 20.18 -5.35 21.43
CA ARG A 81 20.96 -4.35 22.17
C ARG A 81 21.44 -4.92 23.49
N GLY A 82 22.68 -4.61 23.86
CA GLY A 82 23.29 -5.05 25.11
C GLY A 82 24.69 -5.62 24.91
N ALA A 83 25.35 -5.94 26.03
CA ALA A 83 26.63 -6.65 26.01
C ALA A 83 26.38 -8.15 26.25
N PRO A 84 27.15 -9.05 25.61
CA PRO A 84 26.96 -10.50 25.78
C PRO A 84 27.00 -10.98 27.25
N GLN A 85 27.66 -10.23 28.12
CA GLN A 85 27.82 -10.53 29.55
C GLN A 85 26.65 -10.09 30.43
N ASP A 86 25.85 -9.11 29.94
CA ASP A 86 24.71 -8.53 30.68
C ASP A 86 23.36 -9.04 30.15
N GLY A 87 23.39 -9.86 29.12
CA GLY A 87 22.22 -10.31 28.37
C GLY A 87 21.89 -9.38 27.19
N LEU A 88 21.35 -9.99 26.11
CA LEU A 88 20.88 -9.24 24.94
C LEU A 88 19.39 -8.95 25.12
N GLU A 89 19.00 -7.71 24.90
CA GLU A 89 17.62 -7.25 24.87
C GLU A 89 17.18 -7.09 23.42
N THR A 90 16.06 -7.71 23.06
CA THR A 90 15.44 -7.53 21.75
C THR A 90 14.69 -6.21 21.71
N CYS A 91 15.15 -5.29 20.89
CA CYS A 91 14.52 -4.00 20.64
C CYS A 91 13.71 -4.04 19.36
N ARG A 92 12.64 -3.22 19.31
CA ARG A 92 11.76 -3.07 18.15
C ARG A 92 11.54 -1.60 17.87
N ASP A 93 11.90 -1.17 16.67
CA ASP A 93 11.61 0.17 16.19
C ASP A 93 10.55 0.08 15.09
N MET A 94 9.44 0.76 15.29
CA MET A 94 8.38 0.87 14.29
C MET A 94 8.88 1.73 13.12
N VAL A 95 8.96 1.15 11.94
CA VAL A 95 9.48 1.81 10.72
C VAL A 95 8.38 2.16 9.72
N PHE A 96 7.21 1.54 9.83
CA PHE A 96 6.02 1.89 9.05
C PHE A 96 4.76 1.62 9.86
N LYS A 97 3.79 2.50 9.73
CA LYS A 97 2.43 2.33 10.22
C LYS A 97 1.46 2.94 9.22
N GLY A 98 0.48 2.15 8.79
CA GLY A 98 -0.41 2.65 7.76
C GLY A 98 -1.40 1.61 7.28
N ILE A 99 -1.99 1.90 6.12
CA ILE A 99 -2.92 1.02 5.44
C ILE A 99 -2.22 0.40 4.24
N VAL A 100 -2.32 -0.91 4.11
CA VAL A 100 -2.01 -1.61 2.86
C VAL A 100 -3.32 -2.00 2.19
N LEU A 101 -3.45 -1.63 0.93
CA LEU A 101 -4.59 -1.92 0.08
C LEU A 101 -4.15 -2.85 -1.06
N ARG A 102 -4.98 -3.83 -1.37
CA ARG A 102 -4.88 -4.68 -2.56
C ARG A 102 -6.16 -4.58 -3.36
N LEU A 103 -6.03 -4.37 -4.67
CA LEU A 103 -7.15 -4.38 -5.61
C LEU A 103 -6.91 -5.42 -6.69
N GLU A 104 -7.96 -6.12 -7.08
CA GLU A 104 -7.94 -6.99 -8.24
C GLU A 104 -8.33 -6.19 -9.49
N MET A 105 -7.42 -6.14 -10.45
CA MET A 105 -7.63 -5.42 -11.70
C MET A 105 -8.33 -6.32 -12.72
N ARG A 106 -9.27 -5.75 -13.44
CA ARG A 106 -9.99 -6.43 -14.51
C ARG A 106 -9.07 -6.89 -15.66
N TYR A 107 -8.02 -6.10 -15.93
CA TYR A 107 -7.04 -6.40 -16.96
C TYR A 107 -5.66 -6.52 -16.31
N PRO A 108 -4.97 -7.66 -16.50
CA PRO A 108 -3.66 -7.85 -15.91
C PRO A 108 -2.63 -6.93 -16.55
N ALA A 109 -1.72 -6.44 -15.73
CA ALA A 109 -0.51 -5.77 -16.20
C ALA A 109 0.40 -6.79 -16.91
N ALA A 110 0.96 -6.42 -18.04
CA ALA A 110 1.87 -7.28 -18.80
C ALA A 110 3.22 -7.48 -18.08
N GLU A 111 3.63 -6.48 -17.31
CA GLU A 111 4.86 -6.47 -16.52
C GLU A 111 4.60 -5.90 -15.14
N SER A 112 5.47 -6.23 -14.19
CA SER A 112 5.46 -5.61 -12.87
C SER A 112 5.99 -4.17 -12.95
N VAL A 113 5.25 -3.24 -12.38
CA VAL A 113 5.66 -1.85 -12.24
C VAL A 113 5.56 -1.44 -10.78
N LEU A 114 6.68 -0.97 -10.23
CA LEU A 114 6.75 -0.45 -8.87
C LEU A 114 6.88 1.06 -8.91
N VAL A 115 6.13 1.74 -8.07
CA VAL A 115 6.22 3.17 -7.84
C VAL A 115 6.43 3.42 -6.36
N GLY A 116 7.48 4.13 -6.02
CA GLY A 116 7.77 4.53 -4.65
C GLY A 116 7.79 6.04 -4.50
N ALA A 117 7.41 6.54 -3.33
CA ALA A 117 7.60 7.94 -2.98
C ALA A 117 9.09 8.30 -3.09
N ARG A 118 9.37 9.44 -3.71
CA ARG A 118 10.76 9.89 -3.91
C ARG A 118 11.34 10.41 -2.62
N THR A 119 12.54 9.93 -2.30
CA THR A 119 13.41 10.42 -1.23
C THR A 119 14.69 11.01 -1.83
N GLU A 120 15.54 11.60 -1.01
CA GLU A 120 16.85 12.14 -1.45
C GLU A 120 17.75 11.03 -2.02
N ASP A 121 17.66 9.82 -1.48
CA ASP A 121 18.45 8.65 -1.90
C ASP A 121 17.79 7.82 -2.99
N SER A 122 16.62 8.22 -3.49
CA SER A 122 15.90 7.44 -4.51
C SER A 122 16.71 7.34 -5.80
N PRO A 123 16.81 6.15 -6.42
CA PRO A 123 17.48 5.98 -7.69
C PRO A 123 16.78 6.80 -8.78
N ARG A 124 17.48 7.01 -9.89
CA ARG A 124 16.86 7.65 -11.05
C ARG A 124 15.79 6.72 -11.64
N GLY A 125 14.53 7.10 -11.44
CA GLY A 125 13.39 6.36 -12.00
C GLY A 125 13.13 6.67 -13.47
N ILE A 126 12.18 5.92 -14.04
CA ILE A 126 11.66 6.16 -15.38
C ILE A 126 10.83 7.44 -15.36
N ALA A 127 11.15 8.38 -16.27
CA ALA A 127 10.39 9.62 -16.43
C ALA A 127 9.05 9.34 -17.12
N THR A 128 7.94 9.76 -16.50
CA THR A 128 6.58 9.59 -17.04
C THR A 128 6.19 10.70 -18.02
N GLY A 129 6.91 11.81 -17.97
CA GLY A 129 6.60 13.03 -18.72
C GLY A 129 5.67 13.99 -17.97
N ASN A 130 5.26 13.65 -16.76
CA ASN A 130 4.59 14.56 -15.84
C ASN A 130 5.58 14.99 -14.76
N GLU A 131 6.11 16.21 -14.87
CA GLU A 131 7.15 16.72 -13.97
C GLU A 131 6.73 16.75 -12.48
N GLU A 132 5.46 17.01 -12.19
CA GLU A 132 4.95 17.00 -10.82
C GLU A 132 4.95 15.58 -10.25
N PHE A 133 4.49 14.61 -11.03
CA PHE A 133 4.51 13.21 -10.66
C PHE A 133 5.95 12.70 -10.47
N ASP A 134 6.83 13.01 -11.42
CA ASP A 134 8.24 12.57 -11.41
C ASP A 134 9.05 13.21 -10.26
N ARG A 135 8.59 14.34 -9.71
CA ARG A 135 9.15 14.93 -8.47
C ARG A 135 8.70 14.20 -7.21
N CYS A 136 7.48 13.68 -7.20
CA CYS A 136 6.90 13.01 -6.03
C CYS A 136 7.25 11.52 -5.98
N PHE A 137 7.42 10.88 -7.16
CA PHE A 137 7.53 9.44 -7.28
C PHE A 137 8.70 9.00 -8.16
N CYS A 138 9.17 7.79 -7.87
CA CYS A 138 10.16 7.06 -8.64
C CYS A 138 9.50 5.83 -9.25
N VAL A 139 9.48 5.71 -10.57
CA VAL A 139 8.91 4.57 -11.29
C VAL A 139 10.01 3.60 -11.67
N ALA A 140 9.80 2.30 -11.38
CA ALA A 140 10.67 1.20 -11.76
C ALA A 140 9.87 0.12 -12.50
N ALA A 141 10.37 -0.32 -13.65
CA ALA A 141 9.82 -1.41 -14.46
C ALA A 141 10.97 -2.04 -15.24
N GLU A 142 10.77 -3.25 -15.77
CA GLU A 142 11.74 -3.91 -16.63
C GLU A 142 11.92 -3.16 -17.95
N HIS A 143 10.81 -2.73 -18.56
CA HIS A 143 10.83 -2.00 -19.82
C HIS A 143 10.24 -0.59 -19.66
N GLU A 144 11.09 0.41 -19.94
CA GLU A 144 10.71 1.83 -19.86
C GLU A 144 9.50 2.19 -20.72
N GLN A 145 9.41 1.60 -21.93
CA GLN A 145 8.29 1.86 -22.85
C GLN A 145 6.95 1.36 -22.29
N TYR A 146 6.96 0.21 -21.59
CA TYR A 146 5.77 -0.28 -20.94
C TYR A 146 5.32 0.67 -19.82
N ALA A 147 6.23 1.06 -18.95
CA ALA A 147 5.93 2.03 -17.88
C ALA A 147 5.34 3.33 -18.45
N LYS A 148 5.93 3.89 -19.51
CA LYS A 148 5.40 5.09 -20.17
C LYS A 148 4.02 4.88 -20.78
N SER A 149 3.70 3.68 -21.26
CA SER A 149 2.35 3.37 -21.77
C SER A 149 1.30 3.28 -20.66
N VAL A 150 1.70 2.84 -19.47
CA VAL A 150 0.85 2.77 -18.28
C VAL A 150 0.64 4.16 -17.67
N PHE A 151 1.73 4.90 -17.44
CA PHE A 151 1.70 6.23 -16.80
C PHE A 151 1.36 7.34 -17.79
N THR A 152 0.15 7.27 -18.34
CA THR A 152 -0.36 8.35 -19.19
C THR A 152 -0.54 9.66 -18.38
N PRO A 153 -0.55 10.83 -19.04
CA PRO A 153 -0.81 12.11 -18.36
C PRO A 153 -2.10 12.11 -17.53
N LEU A 154 -3.13 11.40 -17.99
CA LEU A 154 -4.38 11.26 -17.25
C LEU A 154 -4.20 10.45 -15.97
N LEU A 155 -3.50 9.31 -16.04
CA LEU A 155 -3.30 8.44 -14.87
C LEU A 155 -2.42 9.13 -13.82
N THR A 156 -1.32 9.75 -14.22
CA THR A 156 -0.44 10.48 -13.31
C THR A 156 -1.15 11.64 -12.61
N ALA A 157 -2.00 12.38 -13.33
CA ALA A 157 -2.82 13.43 -12.75
C ALA A 157 -3.83 12.87 -11.73
N LYS A 158 -4.46 11.72 -12.02
CA LYS A 158 -5.40 11.05 -11.10
C LYS A 158 -4.72 10.53 -9.84
N ILE A 159 -3.51 10.00 -9.93
CA ILE A 159 -2.73 9.58 -8.77
C ILE A 159 -2.39 10.80 -7.89
N LEU A 160 -1.96 11.91 -8.48
CA LEU A 160 -1.69 13.14 -7.74
C LEU A 160 -2.95 13.71 -7.07
N GLU A 161 -4.10 13.64 -7.74
CA GLU A 161 -5.39 14.02 -7.17
C GLU A 161 -5.75 13.13 -5.96
N PHE A 162 -5.57 11.82 -6.10
CA PHE A 162 -5.76 10.86 -5.02
C PHE A 162 -4.83 11.17 -3.83
N CYS A 163 -3.53 11.40 -4.05
CA CYS A 163 -2.59 11.76 -2.99
C CYS A 163 -2.99 13.03 -2.22
N ARG A 164 -3.64 13.98 -2.90
CA ARG A 164 -4.16 15.21 -2.23
C ARG A 164 -5.46 14.98 -1.46
N SER A 165 -6.19 13.91 -1.78
CA SER A 165 -7.50 13.59 -1.17
C SER A 165 -7.40 12.71 0.06
N ILE A 166 -6.33 11.93 0.20
CA ILE A 166 -6.14 11.01 1.33
C ILE A 166 -5.60 11.74 2.57
N ASP A 167 -5.95 11.22 3.75
CA ASP A 167 -5.38 11.65 5.03
C ASP A 167 -4.20 10.73 5.37
N GLY A 168 -3.07 10.99 4.74
CA GLY A 168 -1.85 10.18 4.82
C GLY A 168 -0.93 10.44 3.64
N GLN A 169 0.14 9.68 3.56
CA GLN A 169 1.11 9.74 2.46
C GLN A 169 1.12 8.42 1.68
N LEU A 170 0.87 8.47 0.36
CA LEU A 170 1.12 7.32 -0.51
C LEU A 170 2.63 7.07 -0.61
N LEU A 171 3.11 5.97 -0.01
CA LEU A 171 4.53 5.63 -0.02
C LEU A 171 4.93 4.79 -1.21
N ALA A 172 4.08 3.82 -1.59
CA ALA A 172 4.37 2.96 -2.72
C ALA A 172 3.10 2.36 -3.30
N PHE A 173 3.15 1.99 -4.56
CA PHE A 173 2.21 1.05 -5.17
C PHE A 173 2.89 0.17 -6.20
N CYS A 174 2.35 -1.03 -6.40
CA CYS A 174 2.89 -2.04 -7.29
C CYS A 174 1.76 -2.62 -8.15
N LEU A 175 1.96 -2.59 -9.47
CA LEU A 175 1.16 -3.33 -10.43
C LEU A 175 1.87 -4.67 -10.69
N ASN A 176 1.21 -5.79 -10.44
CA ASN A 176 1.79 -7.10 -10.69
C ASN A 176 0.70 -8.10 -11.11
N GLY A 177 0.71 -8.51 -12.37
CA GLY A 177 -0.36 -9.32 -12.95
C GLY A 177 -1.73 -8.62 -12.77
N SER A 178 -2.72 -9.31 -12.21
CA SER A 178 -4.05 -8.74 -11.95
C SER A 178 -4.15 -8.00 -10.60
N THR A 179 -3.04 -7.69 -9.96
CA THR A 179 -3.06 -7.05 -8.63
C THR A 179 -2.44 -5.67 -8.67
N LEU A 180 -3.16 -4.69 -8.11
CA LEU A 180 -2.62 -3.40 -7.69
C LEU A 180 -2.54 -3.40 -6.17
N SER A 181 -1.34 -3.21 -5.64
CA SER A 181 -1.09 -3.07 -4.21
C SER A 181 -0.63 -1.66 -3.89
N MET A 182 -1.07 -1.10 -2.76
CA MET A 182 -0.66 0.25 -2.31
C MET A 182 -0.34 0.24 -0.83
N ALA A 183 0.59 1.09 -0.42
CA ALA A 183 0.88 1.40 0.98
C ALA A 183 0.72 2.90 1.23
N ILE A 184 -0.10 3.22 2.20
CA ILE A 184 -0.40 4.59 2.62
C ILE A 184 0.00 4.71 4.09
N GLU A 185 0.99 5.53 4.37
CA GLU A 185 1.39 5.86 5.73
C GLU A 185 0.35 6.78 6.37
N THR A 186 0.04 6.55 7.64
CA THR A 186 -0.99 7.29 8.38
C THR A 186 -0.56 7.51 9.83
N ASP A 187 -1.02 8.61 10.44
CA ASP A 187 -0.63 9.04 11.79
C ASP A 187 -1.52 8.50 12.93
N TYR A 188 -2.39 7.51 12.71
CA TYR A 188 -3.27 7.02 13.78
C TYR A 188 -2.73 5.92 14.65
#